data_e0ba2a881c113a939ee6a057d6dea5e3
#
_entry.id   e0ba2a881c113a939ee6a057d6dea5e3
#
_cell.length_a   1.000
_cell.length_b   1.000
_cell.length_c   1.000
_cell.angle_alpha   90.00
_cell.angle_beta   90.00
_cell.angle_gamma   90.00
#
_symmetry.space_group_name_H-M   'P 1'
#
loop_
_entity.id
_entity.type
_entity.pdbx_description
1 polymer ?
#
loop_
_entity_poly.entity_id
_entity_poly.type
_entity_poly.pdbx_seq_one_letter_code
_entity_poly.pdbx_strand_id
1 'polypeptide(L)'
;MFKLDKFFSKGLKDSVLLTGTISHNGPWKQAYTDTLIDRFHVADFSSAEYTISADFDKDNKEIIKVLVTASLDEASVIVYARNNLGTNLIDISATVNQSYVDIIVNPTTGKEGAKIIYTAQYYQNQNPQVI
;
A
#
# COMPACT_ATOMS: atom_id res chain seq x y z
N MET A 1 3.05 11.19 -16.45
CA MET A 1 1.77 10.53 -16.16
C MET A 1 2.00 9.06 -15.86
N PHE A 2 1.28 8.53 -14.91
CA PHE A 2 1.28 7.10 -14.65
C PHE A 2 0.84 6.34 -15.90
N LYS A 3 1.56 5.27 -16.23
CA LYS A 3 1.30 4.49 -17.44
C LYS A 3 0.31 3.37 -17.13
N LEU A 4 -0.90 3.74 -16.74
CA LEU A 4 -1.93 2.80 -16.35
C LEU A 4 -2.22 1.76 -17.44
N ASP A 5 -2.27 2.21 -18.68
CA ASP A 5 -2.51 1.36 -19.84
C ASP A 5 -1.36 0.41 -20.15
N LYS A 6 -0.17 0.61 -19.56
CA LYS A 6 0.95 -0.32 -19.66
C LYS A 6 0.85 -1.46 -18.65
N PHE A 7 0.17 -1.24 -17.54
CA PHE A 7 0.04 -2.22 -16.47
C PHE A 7 -1.32 -2.90 -16.47
N PHE A 8 -2.33 -2.22 -16.98
CA PHE A 8 -3.70 -2.69 -16.96
C PHE A 8 -4.23 -2.74 -18.38
N SER A 9 -5.20 -3.63 -18.61
CA SER A 9 -5.93 -3.65 -19.87
C SER A 9 -6.71 -2.35 -20.03
N LYS A 10 -7.07 -2.03 -21.26
CA LYS A 10 -7.89 -0.86 -21.55
C LYS A 10 -9.21 -0.89 -20.78
N GLY A 11 -9.83 -2.07 -20.70
CA GLY A 11 -11.09 -2.23 -19.96
C GLY A 11 -10.94 -1.91 -18.49
N LEU A 12 -9.80 -2.27 -17.87
CA LEU A 12 -9.53 -1.96 -16.47
C LEU A 12 -9.34 -0.45 -16.28
N LYS A 13 -8.64 0.20 -17.19
CA LYS A 13 -8.46 1.65 -17.16
C LYS A 13 -9.81 2.36 -17.25
N ASP A 14 -10.68 1.93 -18.17
CA ASP A 14 -12.03 2.50 -18.32
C ASP A 14 -12.83 2.28 -17.04
N SER A 15 -12.69 1.14 -16.39
CA SER A 15 -13.37 0.85 -15.13
C SER A 15 -12.95 1.83 -14.03
N VAL A 16 -11.66 2.16 -13.92
CA VAL A 16 -11.17 3.16 -12.97
C VAL A 16 -11.78 4.53 -13.26
N LEU A 17 -11.82 4.93 -14.53
CA LEU A 17 -12.42 6.22 -14.93
C LEU A 17 -13.90 6.29 -14.58
N LEU A 18 -14.62 5.16 -14.67
CA LEU A 18 -16.05 5.13 -14.38
C LEU A 18 -16.36 5.07 -12.90
N THR A 19 -15.59 4.32 -12.13
CA THR A 19 -15.85 4.05 -10.71
C THR A 19 -15.06 4.94 -9.76
N GLY A 20 -13.92 5.46 -10.22
CA GLY A 20 -13.00 6.22 -9.37
C GLY A 20 -12.16 5.37 -8.45
N THR A 21 -12.31 4.05 -8.50
CA THR A 21 -11.55 3.13 -7.64
C THR A 21 -11.03 1.93 -8.42
N ILE A 22 -9.95 1.34 -7.92
CA ILE A 22 -9.42 0.08 -8.43
C ILE A 22 -8.84 -0.72 -7.26
N SER A 23 -9.06 -2.03 -7.29
CA SER A 23 -8.55 -2.97 -6.30
C SER A 23 -7.31 -3.70 -6.82
N HIS A 24 -6.41 -4.05 -5.91
CA HIS A 24 -5.16 -4.72 -6.25
C HIS A 24 -4.78 -5.68 -5.13
N ASN A 25 -4.35 -6.88 -5.50
CA ASN A 25 -3.78 -7.85 -4.58
C ASN A 25 -2.28 -7.88 -4.80
N GLY A 26 -1.54 -7.56 -3.75
CA GLY A 26 -0.09 -7.51 -3.85
C GLY A 26 0.55 -8.90 -3.82
N PRO A 27 1.75 -9.03 -4.41
CA PRO A 27 2.49 -10.27 -4.35
C PRO A 27 2.97 -10.55 -2.93
N TRP A 28 3.15 -11.83 -2.64
CA TRP A 28 3.73 -12.28 -1.39
C TRP A 28 5.17 -11.76 -1.23
N LYS A 29 5.50 -11.25 -0.03
CA LYS A 29 6.83 -10.75 0.31
C LYS A 29 7.19 -11.12 1.74
N GLN A 30 8.48 -11.03 2.06
CA GLN A 30 8.96 -11.14 3.44
C GLN A 30 9.37 -9.76 3.94
N ALA A 31 9.08 -9.46 5.21
CA ALA A 31 9.38 -8.17 5.81
C ALA A 31 10.82 -8.15 6.31
N TYR A 32 11.62 -7.30 5.68
CA TYR A 32 12.96 -6.94 6.13
C TYR A 32 13.02 -5.43 6.25
N THR A 33 14.17 -4.88 6.65
CA THR A 33 14.32 -3.44 6.80
C THR A 33 13.96 -2.74 5.50
N ASP A 34 13.06 -1.75 5.60
CA ASP A 34 12.62 -0.90 4.48
C ASP A 34 12.13 -1.69 3.26
N THR A 35 11.31 -2.71 3.50
CA THR A 35 10.74 -3.49 2.40
C THR A 35 9.64 -2.71 1.70
N LEU A 36 9.85 -2.42 0.42
CA LEU A 36 8.83 -1.80 -0.44
C LEU A 36 7.80 -2.86 -0.81
N ILE A 37 6.55 -2.67 -0.39
CA ILE A 37 5.48 -3.62 -0.70
C ILE A 37 4.59 -3.14 -1.85
N ASP A 38 4.43 -1.83 -2.00
CA ASP A 38 3.57 -1.27 -3.03
C ASP A 38 3.99 0.14 -3.39
N ARG A 39 3.54 0.59 -4.55
CA ARG A 39 3.81 1.91 -5.07
C ARG A 39 2.66 2.37 -5.94
N PHE A 40 2.22 3.62 -5.77
CA PHE A 40 1.25 4.21 -6.68
C PHE A 40 1.64 5.63 -7.05
N HIS A 41 1.10 6.14 -8.16
CA HIS A 41 1.47 7.44 -8.70
C HIS A 41 0.45 8.51 -8.30
N VAL A 42 0.93 9.65 -7.78
CA VAL A 42 0.04 10.71 -7.29
C VAL A 42 -0.72 11.42 -8.42
N ALA A 43 -0.30 11.24 -9.68
CA ALA A 43 -1.05 11.77 -10.81
C ALA A 43 -2.38 11.01 -11.00
N ASP A 44 -2.42 9.74 -10.63
CA ASP A 44 -3.59 8.88 -10.86
C ASP A 44 -4.44 8.71 -9.60
N PHE A 45 -3.82 8.56 -8.44
CA PHE A 45 -4.52 8.27 -7.20
C PHE A 45 -4.11 9.23 -6.09
N SER A 46 -5.09 9.69 -5.32
CA SER A 46 -4.84 10.58 -4.18
C SER A 46 -4.74 9.83 -2.87
N SER A 47 -5.28 8.62 -2.81
CA SER A 47 -5.36 7.88 -1.58
C SER A 47 -5.52 6.39 -1.84
N ALA A 48 -5.26 5.60 -0.79
CA ALA A 48 -5.42 4.16 -0.84
C ALA A 48 -5.74 3.61 0.55
N GLU A 49 -6.46 2.49 0.56
CA GLU A 49 -6.67 1.71 1.77
C GLU A 49 -6.03 0.35 1.59
N TYR A 50 -5.24 -0.07 2.58
CA TYR A 50 -4.58 -1.37 2.58
C TYR A 50 -5.10 -2.25 3.70
N THR A 51 -5.28 -3.52 3.41
CA THR A 51 -5.40 -4.57 4.42
C THR A 51 -4.18 -5.45 4.28
N ILE A 52 -3.36 -5.51 5.33
CA ILE A 52 -2.06 -6.20 5.29
C ILE A 52 -2.07 -7.31 6.33
N SER A 53 -1.78 -8.53 5.88
CA SER A 53 -1.65 -9.70 6.75
C SER A 53 -0.18 -10.06 6.86
N ALA A 54 0.32 -10.19 8.09
CA ALA A 54 1.67 -10.61 8.37
C ALA A 54 1.65 -11.92 9.16
N ASP A 55 2.48 -12.87 8.75
CA ASP A 55 2.54 -14.20 9.36
C ASP A 55 4.01 -14.52 9.63
N PHE A 56 4.39 -14.58 10.90
CA PHE A 56 5.75 -14.86 11.31
C PHE A 56 5.92 -16.35 11.63
N ASP A 57 5.08 -16.87 12.52
CA ASP A 57 5.06 -18.29 12.87
C ASP A 57 3.66 -18.67 13.38
N LYS A 58 3.52 -19.89 13.91
CA LYS A 58 2.20 -20.38 14.34
C LYS A 58 1.56 -19.54 15.47
N ASP A 59 2.38 -18.84 16.25
CA ASP A 59 1.93 -18.09 17.43
C ASP A 59 1.98 -16.57 17.23
N ASN A 60 2.53 -16.10 16.11
CA ASN A 60 2.73 -14.68 15.85
C ASN A 60 2.17 -14.33 14.47
N LYS A 61 0.98 -13.76 14.49
CA LYS A 61 0.23 -13.39 13.27
C LYS A 61 -0.41 -12.04 13.49
N GLU A 62 -0.59 -11.28 12.41
CA GLU A 62 -1.14 -9.94 12.50
C GLU A 62 -1.91 -9.58 11.24
N ILE A 63 -3.00 -8.83 11.41
CA ILE A 63 -3.68 -8.16 10.30
C ILE A 63 -3.90 -6.70 10.68
N ILE A 64 -3.60 -5.80 9.77
CA ILE A 64 -3.78 -4.36 9.98
C ILE A 64 -4.53 -3.74 8.82
N LYS A 65 -5.20 -2.61 9.12
CA LYS A 65 -5.81 -1.75 8.11
C LYS A 65 -5.15 -0.40 8.14
N VAL A 66 -4.83 0.12 6.95
CA VAL A 66 -4.00 1.31 6.79
C VAL A 66 -4.66 2.25 5.81
N LEU A 67 -4.72 3.53 6.15
CA LEU A 67 -5.15 4.58 5.24
C LEU A 67 -3.94 5.41 4.84
N VAL A 68 -3.85 5.72 3.54
CA VAL A 68 -2.78 6.53 2.98
C VAL A 68 -3.39 7.63 2.13
N THR A 69 -2.90 8.86 2.33
CA THR A 69 -3.20 9.97 1.43
C THR A 69 -1.88 10.61 1.01
N ALA A 70 -1.85 11.16 -0.19
CA ALA A 70 -0.60 11.70 -0.72
C ALA A 70 -0.83 12.83 -1.71
N SER A 71 0.19 13.69 -1.79
CA SER A 71 0.33 14.74 -2.79
C SER A 71 1.72 14.63 -3.42
N LEU A 72 2.08 15.57 -4.28
CA LEU A 72 3.43 15.63 -4.85
C LEU A 72 4.52 15.78 -3.80
N ASP A 73 4.19 16.37 -2.65
CA ASP A 73 5.18 16.78 -1.66
C ASP A 73 5.25 15.83 -0.46
N GLU A 74 4.14 15.20 -0.10
CA GLU A 74 4.09 14.43 1.14
C GLU A 74 3.06 13.31 1.08
N ALA A 75 3.24 12.33 1.96
CA ALA A 75 2.28 11.27 2.18
C ALA A 75 1.99 11.16 3.67
N SER A 76 0.75 10.80 3.99
CA SER A 76 0.30 10.56 5.36
C SER A 76 -0.22 9.15 5.48
N VAL A 77 0.18 8.46 6.54
CA VAL A 77 -0.21 7.08 6.81
C VAL A 77 -0.79 6.98 8.21
N ILE A 78 -1.87 6.24 8.33
CA ILE A 78 -2.39 5.87 9.64
C ILE A 78 -2.78 4.39 9.64
N VAL A 79 -2.36 3.67 10.68
CA VAL A 79 -2.85 2.33 10.97
C VAL A 79 -4.05 2.51 11.89
N TYR A 80 -5.24 2.26 11.38
CA TYR A 80 -6.46 2.53 12.16
C TYR A 80 -7.08 1.28 12.77
N ALA A 81 -6.61 0.10 12.41
CA ALA A 81 -7.05 -1.15 13.01
C ALA A 81 -5.89 -2.13 13.01
N ARG A 82 -5.73 -2.83 14.13
CA ARG A 82 -4.67 -3.82 14.31
C ARG A 82 -5.18 -4.96 15.17
N ASN A 83 -5.04 -6.17 14.68
CA ASN A 83 -5.37 -7.38 15.45
C ASN A 83 -4.22 -8.37 15.30
N ASN A 84 -3.70 -8.84 16.44
CA ASN A 84 -2.58 -9.77 16.40
C ASN A 84 -2.67 -10.84 17.48
N LEU A 85 -1.93 -11.91 17.23
CA LEU A 85 -1.58 -12.91 18.23
C LEU A 85 -0.11 -12.67 18.56
N GLY A 86 0.22 -12.62 19.84
CA GLY A 86 1.60 -12.37 20.28
C GLY A 86 1.87 -10.88 20.39
N THR A 87 2.51 -10.32 19.37
CA THR A 87 2.93 -8.92 19.40
C THR A 87 2.76 -8.29 18.02
N ASN A 88 2.99 -6.98 17.95
CA ASN A 88 3.05 -6.29 16.67
C ASN A 88 4.19 -6.86 15.84
N LEU A 89 3.93 -7.14 14.57
CA LEU A 89 4.91 -7.73 13.67
C LEU A 89 5.54 -6.71 12.74
N ILE A 90 4.77 -5.70 12.34
CA ILE A 90 5.20 -4.75 11.30
C ILE A 90 4.76 -3.33 11.60
N ASP A 91 5.55 -2.39 11.10
CA ASP A 91 5.20 -0.98 11.02
C ASP A 91 5.17 -0.56 9.55
N ILE A 92 4.29 0.40 9.25
CA ILE A 92 4.07 0.90 7.89
C ILE A 92 4.45 2.36 7.82
N SER A 93 5.15 2.74 6.76
CA SER A 93 5.40 4.13 6.43
C SER A 93 5.15 4.36 4.94
N ALA A 94 4.98 5.62 4.57
CA ALA A 94 4.84 6.02 3.18
C ALA A 94 5.67 7.24 2.91
N THR A 95 6.35 7.26 1.77
CA THR A 95 7.15 8.40 1.34
C THR A 95 6.86 8.70 -0.11
N VAL A 96 6.97 9.99 -0.48
CA VAL A 96 6.85 10.41 -1.88
C VAL A 96 8.24 10.47 -2.48
N ASN A 97 8.41 9.79 -3.61
CA ASN A 97 9.66 9.73 -4.33
C ASN A 97 9.37 9.87 -5.82
N GLN A 98 9.73 11.00 -6.41
CA GLN A 98 9.53 11.27 -7.85
C GLN A 98 8.09 11.05 -8.29
N SER A 99 7.14 11.61 -7.54
CA SER A 99 5.69 11.50 -7.80
C SER A 99 5.10 10.11 -7.53
N TYR A 100 5.89 9.17 -7.04
CA TYR A 100 5.40 7.88 -6.57
C TYR A 100 5.30 7.89 -5.05
N VAL A 101 4.26 7.24 -4.56
CA VAL A 101 4.12 6.95 -3.13
C VAL A 101 4.64 5.54 -2.90
N ASP A 102 5.70 5.43 -2.11
CA ASP A 102 6.29 4.15 -1.74
C ASP A 102 5.74 3.72 -0.39
N ILE A 103 5.12 2.55 -0.35
CA ILE A 103 4.61 1.95 0.88
C ILE A 103 5.66 0.99 1.40
N ILE A 104 6.19 1.31 2.58
CA ILE A 104 7.34 0.63 3.17
C ILE A 104 6.90 -0.10 4.43
N VAL A 105 7.33 -1.34 4.56
CA VAL A 105 7.11 -2.16 5.76
C VAL A 105 8.45 -2.38 6.45
N ASN A 106 8.45 -2.19 7.76
CA ASN A 106 9.58 -2.56 8.61
C ASN A 106 9.11 -3.57 9.65
N PRO A 107 9.83 -4.68 9.83
CA PRO A 107 9.48 -5.65 10.86
C PRO A 107 9.83 -5.13 12.24
N THR A 108 9.05 -5.53 13.22
CA THR A 108 9.43 -5.37 14.64
C THR A 108 10.69 -6.18 14.88
N THR A 109 11.58 -5.67 15.77
CA THR A 109 12.82 -6.35 16.13
C THR A 109 12.53 -7.79 16.56
N GLY A 110 13.24 -8.73 15.95
CA GLY A 110 13.07 -10.15 16.20
C GLY A 110 12.01 -10.82 15.34
N LYS A 111 11.31 -10.05 14.49
CA LYS A 111 10.24 -10.56 13.60
C LYS A 111 10.60 -10.42 12.12
N GLU A 112 11.88 -10.28 11.82
CA GLU A 112 12.39 -10.18 10.45
C GLU A 112 12.04 -11.46 9.69
N GLY A 113 11.62 -11.29 8.44
CA GLY A 113 11.22 -12.39 7.59
C GLY A 113 9.75 -12.77 7.68
N ALA A 114 8.94 -12.06 8.47
CA ALA A 114 7.50 -12.27 8.50
C ALA A 114 6.94 -12.21 7.08
N LYS A 115 6.08 -13.16 6.75
CA LYS A 115 5.48 -13.23 5.41
C LYS A 115 4.32 -12.26 5.33
N ILE A 116 4.27 -11.48 4.25
CA ILE A 116 3.29 -10.42 4.08
C ILE A 116 2.53 -10.63 2.79
N ILE A 117 1.20 -10.51 2.88
CA ILE A 117 0.31 -10.36 1.74
C ILE A 117 -0.59 -9.16 2.03
N TYR A 118 -1.07 -8.51 0.98
CA TYR A 118 -1.96 -7.38 1.16
C TYR A 118 -2.98 -7.28 0.03
N THR A 119 -4.07 -6.60 0.34
CA THR A 119 -5.00 -6.08 -0.65
C THR A 119 -5.03 -4.58 -0.52
N ALA A 120 -5.21 -3.89 -1.63
CA ALA A 120 -5.28 -2.44 -1.67
C ALA A 120 -6.48 -2.00 -2.49
N GLN A 121 -7.06 -0.87 -2.11
CA GLN A 121 -8.03 -0.16 -2.91
C GLN A 121 -7.54 1.25 -3.09
N TYR A 122 -7.37 1.67 -4.36
CA TYR A 122 -6.90 3.01 -4.71
C TYR A 122 -8.08 3.88 -5.13
N TYR A 123 -7.99 5.16 -4.80
CA TYR A 123 -9.02 6.15 -5.12
C TYR A 123 -8.45 7.16 -6.09
N GLN A 124 -9.13 7.32 -7.23
CA GLN A 124 -8.72 8.19 -8.31
C GLN A 124 -8.57 9.64 -7.83
N ASN A 125 -7.52 10.29 -8.30
CA ASN A 125 -7.28 11.69 -8.01
C ASN A 125 -8.34 12.54 -8.70
N GLN A 126 -9.18 13.22 -7.92
CA GLN A 126 -10.28 14.05 -8.45
C GLN A 126 -9.85 15.47 -8.77
N ASN A 127 -8.69 15.88 -8.24
CA ASN A 127 -8.06 17.16 -8.54
C ASN A 127 -6.62 16.86 -8.96
N PRO A 128 -6.41 16.43 -10.23
CA PRO A 128 -5.09 15.98 -10.68
C PRO A 128 -4.05 17.08 -10.53
N GLN A 129 -2.89 16.71 -10.02
CA GLN A 129 -1.76 17.61 -9.86
C GLN A 129 -0.96 17.67 -11.16
N VAL A 130 -0.37 18.83 -11.40
CA VAL A 130 0.56 18.99 -12.53
C VAL A 130 1.89 18.33 -12.12
N ILE A 131 2.27 17.36 -12.89
CA ILE A 131 3.48 16.57 -12.65
C ILE A 131 4.52 16.93 -13.70
#